data_1f78c110ca46893ea7a6cda7b00d5fc5
#
_entry.id   1f78c110ca46893ea7a6cda7b00d5fc5
#
_cell.length_a   1.000
_cell.length_b   1.000
_cell.length_c   1.000
_cell.angle_alpha   90.00
_cell.angle_beta   90.00
_cell.angle_gamma   90.00
#
_symmetry.space_group_name_H-M   'P 1'
#
loop_
_entity.id
_entity.type
_entity.pdbx_description
1 polymer ?
#
loop_
_entity_poly.entity_id
_entity_poly.type
_entity_poly.pdbx_seq_one_letter_code
_entity_poly.pdbx_strand_id
1 'polypeptide(L)'
;MLRKRQPVWTVTVLTIPQREAFLQRLFASIRELRWRRTWELHVVYNWETDEEPYAVEQRILKLGRRLPLTVHFNTRNPTIGGGRAHQLAVCKSPLICFLDDDLTLHGDLFEVIEERLRDMPVGIVGTPSLVEDSDRLFKPRRSTPHVDAHDMRFMSVQGMLVAGYRRLFQDIGGFNPRRAFWGEWTEMNLRMWRHGFATGYAMDGSYLRHWHGAPESPTRNKPGRQDHVLWGLLCTALEYDAIALRPDTERFWELVEQRYLAYSFGDSVGPKELLHSVLRLVPRLAVEWPHIAEFRETARNHPFQFAPFHSITERDVAEVLAYAEPRIAKYRRAVWNRVRAASR
;
A
#
# COMPACT_ATOMS: atom_id res chain seq x y z
N MET A 1 30.55 23.83 8.39
CA MET A 1 29.37 23.24 7.70
C MET A 1 28.62 22.35 8.67
N LEU A 2 27.46 22.77 9.16
CA LEU A 2 26.58 21.92 9.96
C LEU A 2 26.12 20.74 9.08
N ARG A 3 26.47 19.49 9.45
CA ARG A 3 25.97 18.30 8.77
C ARG A 3 24.45 18.34 8.84
N LYS A 4 23.76 18.48 7.70
CA LYS A 4 22.29 18.31 7.65
C LYS A 4 21.93 16.99 8.30
N ARG A 5 21.14 17.04 9.38
CA ARG A 5 20.64 15.82 10.05
C ARG A 5 19.92 14.97 8.99
N GLN A 6 20.35 13.73 8.84
CA GLN A 6 19.72 12.82 7.88
C GLN A 6 18.31 12.45 8.38
N PRO A 7 17.28 12.46 7.51
CA PRO A 7 15.91 12.14 7.92
C PRO A 7 15.79 10.70 8.39
N VAL A 8 14.97 10.48 9.42
CA VAL A 8 14.58 9.13 9.91
C VAL A 8 13.41 8.60 9.11
N TRP A 9 12.49 9.48 8.72
CA TRP A 9 11.32 9.18 7.94
C TRP A 9 11.39 9.78 6.53
N THR A 10 11.01 8.99 5.52
CA THR A 10 10.52 9.51 4.26
C THR A 10 9.03 9.26 4.19
N VAL A 11 8.25 10.33 4.12
CA VAL A 11 6.83 10.29 3.75
C VAL A 11 6.75 10.45 2.24
N THR A 12 6.04 9.57 1.57
CA THR A 12 5.95 9.62 0.11
C THR A 12 4.50 9.54 -0.36
N VAL A 13 4.11 10.46 -1.23
CA VAL A 13 2.76 10.58 -1.78
C VAL A 13 2.81 10.20 -3.25
N LEU A 14 1.91 9.32 -3.68
CA LEU A 14 1.68 9.05 -5.10
C LEU A 14 0.49 9.89 -5.56
N THR A 15 0.66 10.63 -6.65
CA THR A 15 -0.40 11.45 -7.24
C THR A 15 -0.38 11.39 -8.76
N ILE A 16 -1.45 11.86 -9.37
CA ILE A 16 -1.66 11.92 -10.82
C ILE A 16 -2.18 13.32 -11.20
N PRO A 17 -2.25 13.68 -12.48
CA PRO A 17 -2.84 14.94 -12.93
C PRO A 17 -4.23 15.20 -12.35
N GLN A 18 -4.59 16.47 -12.18
CA GLN A 18 -5.91 16.92 -11.73
C GLN A 18 -6.26 16.56 -10.26
N ARG A 19 -5.25 16.25 -9.45
CA ARG A 19 -5.47 15.94 -8.02
C ARG A 19 -4.82 16.95 -7.06
N GLU A 20 -4.48 18.14 -7.54
CA GLU A 20 -3.82 19.18 -6.74
C GLU A 20 -4.68 19.63 -5.54
N ALA A 21 -6.01 19.64 -5.67
CA ALA A 21 -6.91 19.96 -4.57
C ALA A 21 -6.82 18.96 -3.40
N PHE A 22 -6.63 17.68 -3.71
CA PHE A 22 -6.40 16.65 -2.71
C PHE A 22 -5.03 16.83 -2.04
N LEU A 23 -3.97 17.05 -2.84
CA LEU A 23 -2.64 17.36 -2.31
C LEU A 23 -2.65 18.58 -1.37
N GLN A 24 -3.38 19.64 -1.73
CA GLN A 24 -3.52 20.82 -0.88
C GLN A 24 -4.07 20.47 0.50
N ARG A 25 -5.13 19.67 0.54
CA ARG A 25 -5.78 19.20 1.77
C ARG A 25 -4.84 18.32 2.60
N LEU A 26 -4.19 17.35 1.95
CA LEU A 26 -3.21 16.49 2.59
C LEU A 26 -2.05 17.30 3.18
N PHE A 27 -1.47 18.21 2.41
CA PHE A 27 -0.37 19.05 2.88
C PHE A 27 -0.77 19.97 4.04
N ALA A 28 -2.02 20.46 4.06
CA ALA A 28 -2.54 21.20 5.20
C ALA A 28 -2.52 20.33 6.47
N SER A 29 -3.04 19.11 6.40
CA SER A 29 -3.04 18.21 7.55
C SER A 29 -1.62 17.79 7.99
N ILE A 30 -0.69 17.57 7.05
CA ILE A 30 0.71 17.25 7.38
C ILE A 30 1.39 18.39 8.16
N ARG A 31 1.04 19.67 7.89
CA ARG A 31 1.60 20.82 8.63
C ARG A 31 1.14 20.87 10.10
N GLU A 32 -0.04 20.34 10.37
CA GLU A 32 -0.63 20.29 11.72
C GLU A 32 -0.04 19.16 12.59
N LEU A 33 0.61 18.17 11.97
CA LEU A 33 1.17 17.04 12.70
C LEU A 33 2.40 17.42 13.52
N ARG A 34 2.52 16.82 14.69
CA ARG A 34 3.73 16.91 15.51
C ARG A 34 4.75 15.89 15.06
N TRP A 35 5.91 16.38 14.64
CA TRP A 35 7.01 15.55 14.18
C TRP A 35 8.11 15.46 15.24
N ARG A 36 8.26 14.30 15.84
CA ARG A 36 9.33 14.06 16.82
C ARG A 36 10.67 13.70 16.19
N ARG A 37 10.65 13.28 14.93
CA ARG A 37 11.85 12.88 14.17
C ARG A 37 12.07 13.79 12.98
N THR A 38 13.30 13.78 12.49
CA THR A 38 13.62 14.40 11.20
C THR A 38 12.96 13.62 10.08
N TRP A 39 12.34 14.30 9.14
CA TRP A 39 11.59 13.70 8.05
C TRP A 39 11.74 14.50 6.76
N GLU A 40 11.40 13.88 5.66
CA GLU A 40 11.32 14.45 4.33
C GLU A 40 10.02 14.02 3.65
N LEU A 41 9.53 14.82 2.72
CA LEU A 41 8.33 14.55 1.94
C LEU A 41 8.72 14.41 0.47
N HIS A 42 8.36 13.29 -0.13
CA HIS A 42 8.54 13.04 -1.55
C HIS A 42 7.18 12.89 -2.22
N VAL A 43 6.90 13.71 -3.23
CA VAL A 43 5.73 13.54 -4.11
C VAL A 43 6.21 12.86 -5.38
N VAL A 44 5.67 11.69 -5.68
CA VAL A 44 5.85 11.02 -6.96
C VAL A 44 4.62 11.29 -7.80
N TYR A 45 4.83 12.01 -8.89
CA TYR A 45 3.81 12.34 -9.87
C TYR A 45 3.86 11.32 -11.00
N ASN A 46 2.82 10.51 -11.14
CA ASN A 46 2.67 9.61 -12.26
C ASN A 46 2.31 10.43 -13.50
N TRP A 47 3.25 10.47 -14.43
CA TRP A 47 3.20 11.35 -15.58
C TRP A 47 2.27 10.79 -16.67
N GLU A 48 1.07 11.33 -16.76
CA GLU A 48 0.07 11.01 -17.78
C GLU A 48 -0.49 12.31 -18.42
N THR A 49 0.36 13.33 -18.65
CA THR A 49 -0.06 14.62 -19.16
C THR A 49 0.97 15.21 -20.12
N ASP A 50 0.53 16.09 -21.03
CA ASP A 50 1.38 16.87 -21.94
C ASP A 50 1.89 18.18 -21.31
N GLU A 51 1.56 18.44 -20.04
CA GLU A 51 2.04 19.64 -19.35
C GLU A 51 3.56 19.57 -19.15
N GLU A 52 4.21 20.73 -19.17
CA GLU A 52 5.65 20.81 -18.91
C GLU A 52 6.00 20.42 -17.46
N PRO A 53 6.96 19.50 -17.22
CA PRO A 53 7.33 19.03 -15.89
C PRO A 53 7.64 20.14 -14.91
N TYR A 54 8.35 21.17 -15.36
CA TYR A 54 8.69 22.33 -14.54
C TYR A 54 7.45 23.08 -14.02
N ALA A 55 6.44 23.27 -14.86
CA ALA A 55 5.21 23.95 -14.45
C ALA A 55 4.46 23.16 -13.37
N VAL A 56 4.38 21.84 -13.54
CA VAL A 56 3.78 20.93 -12.54
C VAL A 56 4.57 20.95 -11.23
N GLU A 57 5.90 20.86 -11.30
CA GLU A 57 6.76 20.92 -10.12
C GLU A 57 6.55 22.22 -9.33
N GLN A 58 6.54 23.37 -10.00
CA GLN A 58 6.32 24.67 -9.35
C GLN A 58 4.95 24.75 -8.67
N ARG A 59 3.89 24.21 -9.29
CA ARG A 59 2.56 24.13 -8.66
C ARG A 59 2.58 23.27 -7.39
N ILE A 60 3.16 22.09 -7.44
CA ILE A 60 3.25 21.18 -6.28
C ILE A 60 4.10 21.80 -5.16
N LEU A 61 5.25 22.40 -5.49
CA LEU A 61 6.12 23.10 -4.53
C LEU A 61 5.41 24.28 -3.87
N LYS A 62 4.60 25.05 -4.63
CA LYS A 62 3.78 26.14 -4.09
C LYS A 62 2.74 25.62 -3.09
N LEU A 63 2.04 24.51 -3.39
CA LEU A 63 1.11 23.86 -2.48
C LEU A 63 1.81 23.35 -1.22
N GLY A 64 2.99 22.75 -1.38
CA GLY A 64 3.82 22.19 -0.31
C GLY A 64 4.72 23.22 0.40
N ARG A 65 4.50 24.52 0.24
CA ARG A 65 5.34 25.56 0.87
C ARG A 65 5.48 25.30 2.37
N ARG A 66 6.71 25.41 2.87
CA ARG A 66 7.15 25.12 4.25
C ARG A 66 7.23 23.63 4.62
N LEU A 67 6.95 22.71 3.71
CA LEU A 67 7.23 21.29 3.91
C LEU A 67 8.62 20.94 3.33
N PRO A 68 9.32 19.97 3.89
CA PRO A 68 10.60 19.51 3.34
C PRO A 68 10.36 18.63 2.09
N LEU A 69 9.82 19.25 1.03
CA LEU A 69 9.24 18.60 -0.14
C LEU A 69 10.23 18.49 -1.30
N THR A 70 10.23 17.31 -1.93
CA THR A 70 10.87 17.05 -3.22
C THR A 70 9.84 16.41 -4.16
N VAL A 71 9.82 16.84 -5.43
CA VAL A 71 8.92 16.27 -6.45
C VAL A 71 9.72 15.35 -7.36
N HIS A 72 9.16 14.22 -7.73
CA HIS A 72 9.69 13.25 -8.67
C HIS A 72 8.64 12.92 -9.73
N PHE A 73 9.08 12.67 -10.96
CA PHE A 73 8.22 12.32 -12.08
C PHE A 73 8.44 10.86 -12.47
N ASN A 74 7.38 10.05 -12.46
CA ASN A 74 7.39 8.70 -12.98
C ASN A 74 6.89 8.71 -14.42
N THR A 75 7.80 8.85 -15.38
CA THR A 75 7.51 8.91 -16.82
C THR A 75 7.58 7.57 -17.51
N ARG A 76 8.22 6.57 -16.88
CA ARG A 76 8.49 5.27 -17.52
C ARG A 76 7.35 4.27 -17.36
N ASN A 77 6.73 4.28 -16.21
CA ASN A 77 5.63 3.36 -15.89
C ASN A 77 4.61 4.05 -14.98
N PRO A 78 3.69 4.85 -15.52
CA PRO A 78 2.70 5.62 -14.77
C PRO A 78 1.57 4.76 -14.17
N THR A 79 1.74 3.44 -14.08
CA THR A 79 0.84 2.55 -13.35
C THR A 79 0.96 2.74 -11.84
N ILE A 80 -0.02 2.27 -11.07
CA ILE A 80 0.06 2.36 -9.61
C ILE A 80 1.24 1.56 -9.04
N GLY A 81 1.46 0.34 -9.53
CA GLY A 81 2.61 -0.48 -9.13
C GLY A 81 3.95 0.15 -9.53
N GLY A 82 4.02 0.75 -10.73
CA GLY A 82 5.19 1.51 -11.19
C GLY A 82 5.45 2.73 -10.32
N GLY A 83 4.40 3.47 -9.97
CA GLY A 83 4.49 4.63 -9.06
C GLY A 83 4.97 4.23 -7.66
N ARG A 84 4.42 3.14 -7.07
CA ARG A 84 4.88 2.63 -5.76
C ARG A 84 6.33 2.13 -5.81
N ALA A 85 6.74 1.46 -6.89
CA ALA A 85 8.13 1.06 -7.09
C ALA A 85 9.06 2.28 -7.18
N HIS A 86 8.64 3.33 -7.89
CA HIS A 86 9.38 4.59 -7.98
C HIS A 86 9.48 5.28 -6.61
N GLN A 87 8.39 5.34 -5.82
CA GLN A 87 8.42 5.86 -4.45
C GLN A 87 9.48 5.15 -3.60
N LEU A 88 9.50 3.80 -3.63
CA LEU A 88 10.48 3.02 -2.88
C LEU A 88 11.93 3.29 -3.33
N ALA A 89 12.14 3.52 -4.63
CA ALA A 89 13.45 3.75 -5.21
C ALA A 89 14.05 5.12 -4.85
N VAL A 90 13.22 6.18 -4.83
CA VAL A 90 13.70 7.55 -4.54
C VAL A 90 13.88 7.82 -3.05
N CYS A 91 13.18 7.11 -2.18
CA CYS A 91 13.27 7.25 -0.74
C CYS A 91 14.58 6.68 -0.18
N LYS A 92 15.21 7.39 0.78
CA LYS A 92 16.51 7.00 1.36
C LYS A 92 16.47 6.78 2.87
N SER A 93 15.44 7.25 3.55
CA SER A 93 15.29 7.10 5.00
C SER A 93 15.05 5.64 5.41
N PRO A 94 15.43 5.23 6.62
CA PRO A 94 15.23 3.85 7.07
C PRO A 94 13.76 3.48 7.28
N LEU A 95 12.92 4.46 7.66
CA LEU A 95 11.48 4.33 7.73
C LEU A 95 10.83 5.01 6.53
N ILE A 96 9.83 4.36 5.96
CA ILE A 96 9.06 4.88 4.83
C ILE A 96 7.57 4.81 5.16
N CYS A 97 6.85 5.87 4.80
CA CYS A 97 5.40 5.93 4.85
C CYS A 97 4.86 6.27 3.47
N PHE A 98 4.09 5.38 2.90
CA PHE A 98 3.36 5.58 1.66
C PHE A 98 1.99 6.16 1.96
N LEU A 99 1.64 7.24 1.29
CA LEU A 99 0.33 7.90 1.37
C LEU A 99 -0.35 7.94 0.01
N ASP A 100 -1.66 7.82 0.02
CA ASP A 100 -2.51 8.30 -1.08
C ASP A 100 -2.70 9.81 -0.93
N ASP A 101 -3.00 10.49 -2.03
CA ASP A 101 -3.10 11.96 -2.06
C ASP A 101 -4.45 12.50 -1.54
N ASP A 102 -5.48 11.65 -1.42
CA ASP A 102 -6.84 12.00 -1.00
C ASP A 102 -7.12 11.76 0.50
N LEU A 103 -6.14 12.08 1.33
CA LEU A 103 -6.19 11.88 2.77
C LEU A 103 -6.12 13.19 3.55
N THR A 104 -6.67 13.18 4.78
CA THR A 104 -6.25 14.07 5.86
C THR A 104 -5.80 13.25 7.06
N LEU A 105 -4.75 13.69 7.71
CA LEU A 105 -4.08 12.99 8.81
C LEU A 105 -4.43 13.66 10.14
N HIS A 106 -4.67 12.85 11.19
CA HIS A 106 -5.08 13.36 12.50
C HIS A 106 -4.37 12.60 13.64
N GLY A 107 -4.04 13.31 14.72
CA GLY A 107 -3.41 12.75 15.89
C GLY A 107 -1.90 12.51 15.75
N ASP A 108 -1.36 11.66 16.59
CA ASP A 108 0.09 11.38 16.68
C ASP A 108 0.48 10.15 15.84
N LEU A 109 -0.04 10.06 14.60
CA LEU A 109 0.07 8.93 13.69
C LEU A 109 1.48 8.34 13.57
N PHE A 110 2.47 9.19 13.33
CA PHE A 110 3.84 8.74 13.10
C PHE A 110 4.51 8.23 14.37
N GLU A 111 4.12 8.76 15.52
CA GLU A 111 4.60 8.28 16.82
C GLU A 111 4.06 6.88 17.11
N VAL A 112 2.75 6.71 16.97
CA VAL A 112 2.07 5.44 17.15
C VAL A 112 2.65 4.35 16.22
N ILE A 113 2.81 4.67 14.94
CA ILE A 113 3.41 3.74 13.97
C ILE A 113 4.86 3.40 14.34
N GLU A 114 5.65 4.40 14.76
CA GLU A 114 7.04 4.21 15.19
C GLU A 114 7.12 3.27 16.40
N GLU A 115 6.22 3.43 17.37
CA GLU A 115 6.12 2.56 18.54
C GLU A 115 5.81 1.13 18.13
N ARG A 116 4.81 0.90 17.29
CA ARG A 116 4.48 -0.44 16.80
C ARG A 116 5.64 -1.09 16.05
N LEU A 117 6.31 -0.36 15.16
CA LEU A 117 7.49 -0.86 14.45
C LEU A 117 8.67 -1.14 15.40
N ARG A 118 8.81 -0.36 16.49
CA ARG A 118 9.86 -0.57 17.48
C ARG A 118 9.60 -1.81 18.34
N ASP A 119 8.38 -1.93 18.84
CA ASP A 119 8.05 -2.85 19.92
C ASP A 119 7.55 -4.20 19.40
N MET A 120 7.09 -4.25 18.15
CA MET A 120 6.56 -5.47 17.54
C MET A 120 7.32 -5.90 16.27
N PRO A 121 7.44 -7.21 16.03
CA PRO A 121 8.14 -7.74 14.86
C PRO A 121 7.24 -7.76 13.60
N VAL A 122 6.66 -6.60 13.28
CA VAL A 122 5.75 -6.42 12.14
C VAL A 122 6.47 -5.80 10.94
N GLY A 123 6.03 -6.16 9.74
CA GLY A 123 6.58 -5.64 8.49
C GLY A 123 5.89 -4.37 8.00
N ILE A 124 4.58 -4.30 8.21
CA ILE A 124 3.74 -3.18 7.78
C ILE A 124 2.80 -2.77 8.93
N VAL A 125 2.73 -1.46 9.15
CA VAL A 125 1.75 -0.83 10.03
C VAL A 125 0.95 0.18 9.22
N GLY A 126 -0.38 0.07 9.26
CA GLY A 126 -1.33 1.06 8.77
C GLY A 126 -2.07 1.75 9.90
N THR A 127 -2.90 2.72 9.54
CA THR A 127 -3.75 3.46 10.47
C THR A 127 -5.21 3.36 10.04
N PRO A 128 -6.16 3.25 10.98
CA PRO A 128 -7.58 3.26 10.67
C PRO A 128 -7.99 4.50 9.88
N SER A 129 -8.87 4.32 8.92
CA SER A 129 -9.43 5.42 8.14
C SER A 129 -10.92 5.56 8.31
N LEU A 130 -11.38 6.79 8.41
CA LEU A 130 -12.78 7.18 8.43
C LEU A 130 -13.23 7.68 7.05
N VAL A 131 -14.52 7.55 6.77
CA VAL A 131 -15.11 8.08 5.55
C VAL A 131 -15.32 9.57 5.70
N GLU A 132 -14.73 10.39 4.82
CA GLU A 132 -14.99 11.83 4.67
C GLU A 132 -15.40 12.55 5.97
N ASP A 133 -16.54 13.21 5.99
CA ASP A 133 -17.05 13.97 7.13
C ASP A 133 -17.88 13.10 8.11
N SER A 134 -17.62 11.81 8.20
CA SER A 134 -18.31 10.89 9.09
C SER A 134 -17.35 10.15 10.00
N ASP A 135 -17.87 9.65 11.12
CA ASP A 135 -17.11 8.75 12.02
C ASP A 135 -17.25 7.27 11.61
N ARG A 136 -17.82 7.02 10.41
CA ARG A 136 -17.91 5.68 9.87
C ARG A 136 -16.54 5.17 9.46
N LEU A 137 -16.16 4.02 10.03
CA LEU A 137 -14.91 3.36 9.68
C LEU A 137 -14.93 2.89 8.22
N PHE A 138 -13.97 3.40 7.44
CA PHE A 138 -13.75 2.93 6.07
C PHE A 138 -12.82 1.71 6.04
N LYS A 139 -11.71 1.77 6.79
CA LYS A 139 -10.75 0.68 6.97
C LYS A 139 -10.15 0.71 8.39
N PRO A 140 -9.85 -0.42 9.01
CA PRO A 140 -10.18 -1.79 8.54
C PRO A 140 -11.68 -2.07 8.63
N ARG A 141 -12.24 -2.81 7.67
CA ARG A 141 -13.67 -3.20 7.73
C ARG A 141 -13.87 -4.25 8.82
N ARG A 142 -14.89 -4.08 9.65
CA ARG A 142 -15.21 -5.03 10.74
C ARG A 142 -15.57 -6.43 10.22
N SER A 143 -16.14 -6.52 9.02
CA SER A 143 -16.51 -7.80 8.38
C SER A 143 -15.32 -8.55 7.74
N THR A 144 -14.14 -7.93 7.64
CA THR A 144 -12.96 -8.61 7.10
C THR A 144 -12.33 -9.47 8.19
N PRO A 145 -12.02 -10.75 7.95
CA PRO A 145 -11.33 -11.60 8.93
C PRO A 145 -10.04 -10.94 9.42
N HIS A 146 -9.86 -10.92 10.74
CA HIS A 146 -8.72 -10.30 11.40
C HIS A 146 -8.47 -10.92 12.77
N VAL A 147 -7.30 -10.65 13.34
CA VAL A 147 -6.93 -10.99 14.71
C VAL A 147 -6.56 -9.70 15.43
N ASP A 148 -7.24 -9.42 16.54
CA ASP A 148 -6.91 -8.28 17.42
C ASP A 148 -5.98 -8.76 18.53
N ALA A 149 -4.76 -8.20 18.59
CA ALA A 149 -3.78 -8.46 19.63
C ALA A 149 -2.78 -7.30 19.73
N HIS A 150 -2.27 -7.02 20.92
CA HIS A 150 -1.20 -6.02 21.17
C HIS A 150 -1.53 -4.62 20.60
N ASP A 151 -2.77 -4.16 20.75
CA ASP A 151 -3.28 -2.91 20.19
C ASP A 151 -3.13 -2.79 18.68
N MET A 152 -3.03 -3.93 17.99
CA MET A 152 -3.03 -4.04 16.55
C MET A 152 -4.17 -4.94 16.07
N ARG A 153 -4.67 -4.61 14.88
CA ARG A 153 -5.55 -5.47 14.11
C ARG A 153 -4.76 -6.10 12.97
N PHE A 154 -4.39 -7.36 13.14
CA PHE A 154 -3.63 -8.12 12.15
C PHE A 154 -4.50 -8.52 10.99
N MET A 155 -4.18 -8.02 9.81
CA MET A 155 -4.84 -8.28 8.54
C MET A 155 -4.08 -7.60 7.40
N SER A 156 -4.55 -7.76 6.17
CA SER A 156 -4.03 -6.99 5.02
C SER A 156 -4.33 -5.49 5.19
N VAL A 157 -3.30 -4.67 5.20
CA VAL A 157 -3.40 -3.21 5.28
C VAL A 157 -3.68 -2.64 3.89
N GLN A 158 -4.66 -1.78 3.79
CA GLN A 158 -4.99 -1.10 2.54
C GLN A 158 -4.12 0.15 2.32
N GLY A 159 -3.91 0.49 1.07
CA GLY A 159 -2.88 1.42 0.61
C GLY A 159 -2.99 2.89 1.00
N MET A 160 -3.97 3.32 1.77
CA MET A 160 -4.16 4.73 2.12
C MET A 160 -2.97 5.33 2.89
N LEU A 161 -2.62 4.71 4.03
CA LEU A 161 -1.40 4.96 4.77
C LEU A 161 -0.77 3.63 5.13
N VAL A 162 0.44 3.42 4.65
CA VAL A 162 1.21 2.20 4.89
C VAL A 162 2.64 2.56 5.23
N ALA A 163 3.10 2.13 6.38
CA ALA A 163 4.44 2.41 6.85
C ALA A 163 5.21 1.14 7.24
N GLY A 164 6.54 1.22 7.14
CA GLY A 164 7.41 0.12 7.51
C GLY A 164 8.89 0.44 7.32
N TYR A 165 9.72 -0.59 7.41
CA TYR A 165 11.16 -0.47 7.17
C TYR A 165 11.43 -0.48 5.67
N ARG A 166 11.99 0.61 5.12
CA ARG A 166 12.30 0.72 3.68
C ARG A 166 13.11 -0.48 3.18
N ARG A 167 14.13 -0.89 3.93
CA ARG A 167 14.99 -2.01 3.54
C ARG A 167 14.24 -3.34 3.51
N LEU A 168 13.26 -3.55 4.39
CA LEU A 168 12.43 -4.75 4.38
C LEU A 168 11.60 -4.83 3.08
N PHE A 169 10.95 -3.73 2.65
CA PHE A 169 10.26 -3.69 1.37
C PHE A 169 11.20 -4.07 0.21
N GLN A 170 12.44 -3.60 0.23
CA GLN A 170 13.44 -3.95 -0.80
C GLN A 170 13.87 -5.41 -0.73
N ASP A 171 14.13 -5.92 0.47
CA ASP A 171 14.62 -7.29 0.69
C ASP A 171 13.60 -8.36 0.29
N ILE A 172 12.31 -8.04 0.31
CA ILE A 172 11.24 -8.93 -0.19
C ILE A 172 10.86 -8.69 -1.66
N GLY A 173 11.65 -7.89 -2.41
CA GLY A 173 11.50 -7.68 -3.84
C GLY A 173 10.76 -6.41 -4.26
N GLY A 174 10.37 -5.51 -3.34
CA GLY A 174 9.71 -4.23 -3.66
C GLY A 174 8.31 -4.40 -4.26
N PHE A 175 7.79 -3.35 -4.89
CA PHE A 175 6.48 -3.42 -5.54
C PHE A 175 6.59 -4.04 -6.93
N ASN A 176 5.58 -4.82 -7.31
CA ASN A 176 5.45 -5.34 -8.66
C ASN A 176 5.02 -4.21 -9.62
N PRO A 177 5.91 -3.74 -10.52
CA PRO A 177 5.61 -2.61 -11.41
C PRO A 177 4.58 -2.96 -12.50
N ARG A 178 4.19 -4.23 -12.65
CA ARG A 178 3.17 -4.70 -13.59
C ARG A 178 1.75 -4.54 -13.06
N ARG A 179 1.57 -4.18 -11.79
CA ARG A 179 0.26 -3.88 -11.20
C ARG A 179 -0.24 -2.54 -11.72
N ALA A 180 -1.07 -2.58 -12.75
CA ALA A 180 -1.48 -1.38 -13.47
C ALA A 180 -2.40 -0.47 -12.64
N PHE A 181 -3.34 -1.02 -11.86
CA PHE A 181 -4.37 -0.21 -11.18
C PHE A 181 -4.89 -0.91 -9.95
N TRP A 182 -4.73 -1.79 -9.32
CA TRP A 182 -5.33 -2.42 -8.13
C TRP A 182 -4.58 -3.67 -7.72
N GLY A 183 -4.58 -3.92 -6.43
CA GLY A 183 -4.04 -5.14 -5.85
C GLY A 183 -2.54 -5.08 -5.51
N GLU A 184 -1.87 -3.95 -5.74
CA GLU A 184 -0.45 -3.78 -5.39
C GLU A 184 -0.21 -3.93 -3.88
N TRP A 185 -1.12 -3.41 -3.05
CA TRP A 185 -1.06 -3.58 -1.60
C TRP A 185 -1.53 -4.96 -1.14
N THR A 186 -2.54 -5.53 -1.79
CA THR A 186 -2.98 -6.90 -1.49
C THR A 186 -1.85 -7.89 -1.72
N GLU A 187 -1.15 -7.77 -2.84
CA GLU A 187 0.00 -8.59 -3.17
C GLU A 187 1.16 -8.34 -2.20
N MET A 188 1.49 -7.08 -1.91
CA MET A 188 2.56 -6.72 -0.98
C MET A 188 2.31 -7.28 0.43
N ASN A 189 1.09 -7.15 0.96
CA ASN A 189 0.75 -7.71 2.26
C ASN A 189 0.89 -9.24 2.27
N LEU A 190 0.35 -9.91 1.25
CA LEU A 190 0.46 -11.37 1.16
C LEU A 190 1.93 -11.82 1.10
N ARG A 191 2.74 -11.12 0.34
CA ARG A 191 4.18 -11.39 0.25
C ARG A 191 4.90 -11.13 1.57
N MET A 192 4.52 -10.07 2.32
CA MET A 192 5.03 -9.85 3.69
C MET A 192 4.75 -11.06 4.58
N TRP A 193 3.48 -11.51 4.65
CA TRP A 193 3.11 -12.68 5.43
C TRP A 193 3.86 -13.93 5.01
N ARG A 194 4.00 -14.20 3.71
CA ARG A 194 4.76 -15.36 3.20
C ARG A 194 6.25 -15.29 3.52
N HIS A 195 6.82 -14.10 3.60
CA HIS A 195 8.20 -13.89 4.08
C HIS A 195 8.33 -13.93 5.61
N GLY A 196 7.24 -14.12 6.34
CA GLY A 196 7.21 -14.20 7.79
C GLY A 196 7.23 -12.84 8.50
N PHE A 197 6.56 -11.85 7.93
CA PHE A 197 6.36 -10.53 8.55
C PHE A 197 4.88 -10.18 8.56
N ALA A 198 4.28 -10.11 9.75
CA ALA A 198 2.89 -9.75 9.91
C ALA A 198 2.62 -8.30 9.47
N THR A 199 1.38 -8.05 9.05
CA THR A 199 0.88 -6.71 8.70
C THR A 199 -0.40 -6.42 9.49
N GLY A 200 -0.65 -5.14 9.83
CA GLY A 200 -1.84 -4.78 10.59
C GLY A 200 -2.02 -3.28 10.76
N TYR A 201 -3.17 -2.92 11.33
CA TYR A 201 -3.51 -1.55 11.70
C TYR A 201 -3.19 -1.32 13.17
N ALA A 202 -2.54 -0.21 13.50
CA ALA A 202 -2.47 0.30 14.86
C ALA A 202 -3.86 0.84 15.26
N MET A 203 -4.39 0.40 16.42
CA MET A 203 -5.78 0.67 16.82
C MET A 203 -5.89 1.61 18.04
N ASP A 204 -4.89 2.39 18.33
CA ASP A 204 -4.71 3.21 19.51
C ASP A 204 -5.14 4.69 19.37
N GLY A 205 -6.19 4.93 18.60
CA GLY A 205 -6.89 6.21 18.57
C GLY A 205 -6.44 7.19 17.49
N SER A 206 -5.29 6.98 16.85
CA SER A 206 -4.90 7.77 15.67
C SER A 206 -5.69 7.32 14.44
N TYR A 207 -6.06 8.25 13.58
CA TYR A 207 -6.84 7.94 12.38
C TYR A 207 -6.52 8.90 11.24
N LEU A 208 -6.98 8.53 10.05
CA LEU A 208 -6.99 9.40 8.89
C LEU A 208 -8.41 9.50 8.31
N ARG A 209 -8.70 10.54 7.54
CA ARG A 209 -9.94 10.65 6.75
C ARG A 209 -9.63 10.44 5.28
N HIS A 210 -10.45 9.63 4.63
CA HIS A 210 -10.32 9.29 3.23
C HIS A 210 -11.41 9.95 2.41
N TRP A 211 -11.02 10.78 1.45
CA TRP A 211 -11.90 11.60 0.61
C TRP A 211 -12.25 10.94 -0.73
N HIS A 212 -12.29 9.61 -0.73
CA HIS A 212 -12.53 8.80 -1.93
C HIS A 212 -13.90 9.02 -2.57
N GLY A 213 -14.83 9.61 -1.86
CA GLY A 213 -16.21 9.86 -2.30
C GLY A 213 -16.39 10.99 -3.29
N ALA A 214 -15.38 11.86 -3.48
CA ALA A 214 -15.51 13.03 -4.35
C ALA A 214 -15.91 12.61 -5.76
N PRO A 215 -17.02 13.17 -6.29
CA PRO A 215 -17.52 12.88 -7.65
C PRO A 215 -16.47 13.15 -8.73
N GLU A 216 -15.55 14.06 -8.45
CA GLU A 216 -14.49 14.51 -9.35
C GLU A 216 -13.27 13.56 -9.38
N SER A 217 -13.25 12.46 -8.61
CA SER A 217 -12.11 11.54 -8.63
C SER A 217 -11.94 10.91 -10.02
N PRO A 218 -10.89 11.24 -10.78
CA PRO A 218 -10.69 10.73 -12.13
C PRO A 218 -10.54 9.20 -12.16
N THR A 219 -10.21 8.59 -11.03
CA THR A 219 -10.09 7.14 -10.90
C THR A 219 -11.44 6.44 -10.73
N ARG A 220 -12.48 7.15 -10.28
CA ARG A 220 -13.80 6.56 -10.01
C ARG A 220 -14.57 6.23 -11.29
N ASN A 221 -14.42 7.05 -12.31
CA ASN A 221 -15.15 6.97 -13.58
C ASN A 221 -14.27 6.43 -14.73
N LYS A 222 -13.10 5.86 -14.43
CA LYS A 222 -12.19 5.35 -15.46
C LYS A 222 -12.88 4.17 -16.19
N PRO A 223 -13.05 4.23 -17.53
CA PRO A 223 -13.58 3.11 -18.29
C PRO A 223 -12.77 1.84 -18.04
N GLY A 224 -13.44 0.71 -17.89
CA GLY A 224 -12.76 -0.57 -17.63
C GLY A 224 -12.20 -0.75 -16.22
N ARG A 225 -12.55 0.11 -15.26
CA ARG A 225 -12.10 -0.01 -13.85
C ARG A 225 -12.35 -1.41 -13.28
N GLN A 226 -13.49 -2.00 -13.58
CA GLN A 226 -13.85 -3.33 -13.12
C GLN A 226 -12.89 -4.39 -13.63
N ASP A 227 -12.50 -4.32 -14.91
CA ASP A 227 -11.52 -5.24 -15.51
C ASP A 227 -10.14 -5.07 -14.86
N HIS A 228 -9.75 -3.86 -14.46
CA HIS A 228 -8.50 -3.62 -13.76
C HIS A 228 -8.49 -4.22 -12.35
N VAL A 229 -9.59 -4.10 -11.60
CA VAL A 229 -9.73 -4.71 -10.27
C VAL A 229 -9.68 -6.23 -10.38
N LEU A 230 -10.46 -6.79 -11.30
CA LEU A 230 -10.50 -8.22 -11.55
C LEU A 230 -9.11 -8.74 -11.98
N TRP A 231 -8.40 -8.00 -12.84
CA TRP A 231 -7.05 -8.32 -13.26
C TRP A 231 -6.08 -8.42 -12.09
N GLY A 232 -6.09 -7.43 -11.18
CA GLY A 232 -5.23 -7.44 -9.99
C GLY A 232 -5.49 -8.65 -9.09
N LEU A 233 -6.76 -9.01 -8.88
CA LEU A 233 -7.16 -10.17 -8.09
C LEU A 233 -6.75 -11.48 -8.76
N LEU A 234 -7.01 -11.61 -10.06
CA LEU A 234 -6.69 -12.81 -10.84
C LEU A 234 -5.18 -13.06 -10.87
N CYS A 235 -4.37 -12.05 -11.15
CA CYS A 235 -2.92 -12.18 -11.11
C CYS A 235 -2.42 -12.63 -9.74
N THR A 236 -2.90 -11.99 -8.65
CA THR A 236 -2.50 -12.37 -7.29
C THR A 236 -2.87 -13.82 -6.98
N ALA A 237 -4.08 -14.24 -7.35
CA ALA A 237 -4.53 -15.61 -7.13
C ALA A 237 -3.71 -16.65 -7.92
N LEU A 238 -3.32 -16.32 -9.15
CA LEU A 238 -2.49 -17.18 -9.99
C LEU A 238 -1.03 -17.23 -9.51
N GLU A 239 -0.44 -16.09 -9.17
CA GLU A 239 0.94 -15.99 -8.69
C GLU A 239 1.19 -16.77 -7.41
N TYR A 240 0.18 -16.88 -6.55
CA TYR A 240 0.28 -17.51 -5.25
C TYR A 240 -0.40 -18.89 -5.16
N ASP A 241 -0.64 -19.53 -6.29
CA ASP A 241 -1.24 -20.88 -6.38
C ASP A 241 -2.62 -21.06 -5.69
N ALA A 242 -3.35 -19.96 -5.47
CA ALA A 242 -4.70 -20.07 -4.92
C ALA A 242 -5.70 -20.64 -5.92
N ILE A 243 -5.37 -20.52 -7.21
CA ILE A 243 -6.16 -21.03 -8.32
C ILE A 243 -5.24 -21.89 -9.18
N ALA A 244 -5.61 -23.15 -9.39
CA ALA A 244 -5.00 -23.96 -10.44
C ALA A 244 -5.56 -23.50 -11.80
N LEU A 245 -4.70 -23.40 -12.83
CA LEU A 245 -5.16 -23.17 -14.22
C LEU A 245 -5.94 -24.34 -14.80
N ARG A 246 -6.00 -25.47 -14.12
CA ARG A 246 -6.87 -26.58 -14.48
C ARG A 246 -8.17 -26.46 -13.71
N PRO A 247 -9.26 -26.75 -14.37
CA PRO A 247 -10.56 -26.26 -14.00
C PRO A 247 -11.13 -26.95 -12.78
N ASP A 248 -10.72 -26.55 -11.63
CA ASP A 248 -11.69 -26.44 -10.56
C ASP A 248 -12.44 -25.13 -10.80
N THR A 249 -13.24 -25.13 -11.85
CA THR A 249 -13.93 -23.95 -12.34
C THR A 249 -14.86 -23.37 -11.30
N GLU A 250 -15.47 -24.19 -10.44
CA GLU A 250 -16.32 -23.73 -9.36
C GLU A 250 -15.56 -22.89 -8.35
N ARG A 251 -14.41 -23.35 -7.88
CA ARG A 251 -13.60 -22.59 -6.90
C ARG A 251 -13.00 -21.31 -7.50
N PHE A 252 -12.67 -21.32 -8.78
CA PHE A 252 -12.24 -20.10 -9.48
C PHE A 252 -13.37 -19.08 -9.51
N TRP A 253 -14.57 -19.49 -9.90
CA TRP A 253 -15.73 -18.62 -9.96
C TRP A 253 -16.15 -18.13 -8.58
N GLU A 254 -16.15 -18.98 -7.58
CA GLU A 254 -16.43 -18.62 -6.19
C GLU A 254 -15.46 -17.52 -5.69
N LEU A 255 -14.16 -17.67 -5.93
CA LEU A 255 -13.16 -16.68 -5.54
C LEU A 255 -13.33 -15.36 -6.31
N VAL A 256 -13.57 -15.43 -7.61
CA VAL A 256 -13.79 -14.24 -8.44
C VAL A 256 -15.08 -13.55 -8.03
N GLU A 257 -16.16 -14.28 -7.83
CA GLU A 257 -17.47 -13.75 -7.49
C GLU A 257 -17.47 -13.11 -6.08
N GLN A 258 -16.99 -13.83 -5.07
CA GLN A 258 -16.93 -13.33 -3.69
C GLN A 258 -16.08 -12.08 -3.57
N ARG A 259 -14.95 -12.02 -4.27
CA ARG A 259 -14.02 -10.88 -4.17
C ARG A 259 -14.42 -9.74 -5.10
N TYR A 260 -14.88 -10.03 -6.29
CA TYR A 260 -15.33 -9.01 -7.22
C TYR A 260 -16.57 -8.29 -6.70
N LEU A 261 -17.57 -9.03 -6.21
CA LEU A 261 -18.77 -8.45 -5.61
C LEU A 261 -18.46 -7.69 -4.31
N ALA A 262 -17.52 -8.18 -3.50
CA ALA A 262 -17.08 -7.48 -2.29
C ALA A 262 -16.33 -6.17 -2.59
N TYR A 263 -15.71 -6.04 -3.77
CA TYR A 263 -14.97 -4.84 -4.19
C TYR A 263 -15.75 -3.94 -5.14
N SER A 264 -16.91 -4.35 -5.65
CA SER A 264 -17.69 -3.57 -6.62
C SER A 264 -18.45 -2.36 -6.03
N PHE A 265 -18.03 -1.86 -4.86
CA PHE A 265 -18.51 -0.57 -4.28
C PHE A 265 -20.03 -0.34 -4.38
N GLY A 266 -20.85 -1.39 -4.25
CA GLY A 266 -22.29 -1.30 -4.28
C GLY A 266 -22.95 -1.46 -5.66
N ASP A 267 -22.15 -1.53 -6.74
CA ASP A 267 -22.69 -1.85 -8.05
C ASP A 267 -22.81 -3.37 -8.16
N SER A 268 -24.02 -3.88 -8.27
CA SER A 268 -24.29 -5.28 -8.51
C SER A 268 -23.82 -5.66 -9.93
N VAL A 269 -22.70 -6.35 -10.02
CA VAL A 269 -22.23 -6.92 -11.29
C VAL A 269 -22.84 -8.31 -11.44
N GLY A 270 -23.64 -8.49 -12.49
CA GLY A 270 -24.26 -9.78 -12.77
C GLY A 270 -23.24 -10.83 -13.23
N PRO A 271 -23.55 -12.15 -13.07
CA PRO A 271 -22.67 -13.22 -13.52
C PRO A 271 -22.26 -13.11 -15.00
N LYS A 272 -23.15 -12.63 -15.86
CA LYS A 272 -22.88 -12.40 -17.28
C LYS A 272 -21.84 -11.33 -17.53
N GLU A 273 -21.91 -10.22 -16.80
CA GLU A 273 -20.93 -9.13 -16.92
C GLU A 273 -19.55 -9.56 -16.38
N LEU A 274 -19.55 -10.32 -15.31
CA LEU A 274 -18.34 -10.91 -14.76
C LEU A 274 -17.66 -11.85 -15.77
N LEU A 275 -18.43 -12.73 -16.41
CA LEU A 275 -17.94 -13.62 -17.46
C LEU A 275 -17.34 -12.81 -18.62
N HIS A 276 -18.02 -11.77 -19.08
CA HIS A 276 -17.50 -10.92 -20.15
C HIS A 276 -16.19 -10.22 -19.75
N SER A 277 -16.07 -9.77 -18.49
CA SER A 277 -14.83 -9.18 -17.98
C SER A 277 -13.68 -10.19 -17.99
N VAL A 278 -13.92 -11.41 -17.52
CA VAL A 278 -12.91 -12.48 -17.55
C VAL A 278 -12.49 -12.80 -18.99
N LEU A 279 -13.43 -12.97 -19.91
CA LEU A 279 -13.13 -13.26 -21.32
C LEU A 279 -12.28 -12.15 -21.97
N ARG A 280 -12.52 -10.88 -21.64
CA ARG A 280 -11.67 -9.76 -22.11
C ARG A 280 -10.24 -9.83 -21.56
N LEU A 281 -10.03 -10.43 -20.39
CA LEU A 281 -8.72 -10.54 -19.76
C LEU A 281 -7.89 -11.74 -20.25
N VAL A 282 -8.50 -12.73 -20.90
CA VAL A 282 -7.80 -13.94 -21.39
C VAL A 282 -6.62 -13.62 -22.32
N PRO A 283 -6.73 -12.75 -23.33
CA PRO A 283 -5.58 -12.41 -24.17
C PRO A 283 -4.43 -11.77 -23.38
N ARG A 284 -4.76 -10.91 -22.42
CA ARG A 284 -3.79 -10.28 -21.54
C ARG A 284 -3.11 -11.31 -20.62
N LEU A 285 -3.87 -12.28 -20.13
CA LEU A 285 -3.34 -13.37 -19.31
C LEU A 285 -2.31 -14.20 -20.07
N ALA A 286 -2.58 -14.50 -21.34
CA ALA A 286 -1.64 -15.24 -22.19
C ALA A 286 -0.29 -14.50 -22.34
N VAL A 287 -0.32 -13.18 -22.52
CA VAL A 287 0.89 -12.34 -22.59
C VAL A 287 1.65 -12.27 -21.29
N GLU A 288 0.95 -12.15 -20.15
CA GLU A 288 1.56 -12.01 -18.83
C GLU A 288 1.95 -13.35 -18.19
N TRP A 289 1.51 -14.47 -18.76
CA TRP A 289 1.70 -15.79 -18.20
C TRP A 289 3.16 -16.14 -17.85
N PRO A 290 4.18 -15.86 -18.69
CA PRO A 290 5.56 -16.17 -18.35
C PRO A 290 6.00 -15.53 -17.02
N HIS A 291 5.57 -14.27 -16.77
CA HIS A 291 5.91 -13.55 -15.53
C HIS A 291 5.15 -14.08 -14.31
N ILE A 292 3.87 -14.46 -14.53
CA ILE A 292 3.06 -15.09 -13.48
C ILE A 292 3.68 -16.44 -13.09
N ALA A 293 4.12 -17.23 -14.06
CA ALA A 293 4.75 -18.52 -13.82
C ALA A 293 6.09 -18.40 -13.07
N GLU A 294 6.94 -17.46 -13.48
CA GLU A 294 8.20 -17.16 -12.78
C GLU A 294 7.95 -16.72 -11.33
N PHE A 295 6.96 -15.86 -11.12
CA PHE A 295 6.60 -15.41 -9.77
C PHE A 295 6.07 -16.56 -8.91
N ARG A 296 5.22 -17.44 -9.46
CA ARG A 296 4.72 -18.65 -8.79
C ARG A 296 5.85 -19.53 -8.29
N GLU A 297 6.85 -19.78 -9.14
CA GLU A 297 8.00 -20.60 -8.77
C GLU A 297 8.76 -19.98 -7.59
N THR A 298 8.97 -18.67 -7.63
CA THR A 298 9.61 -17.95 -6.52
C THR A 298 8.75 -18.01 -5.24
N ALA A 299 7.44 -17.83 -5.36
CA ALA A 299 6.52 -17.80 -4.22
C ALA A 299 6.40 -19.14 -3.48
N ARG A 300 6.64 -20.28 -4.16
CA ARG A 300 6.65 -21.62 -3.54
C ARG A 300 7.78 -21.81 -2.52
N ASN A 301 8.84 -21.04 -2.63
CA ASN A 301 10.01 -21.11 -1.74
C ASN A 301 9.87 -20.19 -0.51
N HIS A 302 8.75 -19.49 -0.34
CA HIS A 302 8.55 -18.66 0.84
C HIS A 302 8.36 -19.51 2.10
N PRO A 303 8.83 -19.04 3.28
CA PRO A 303 8.77 -19.83 4.53
C PRO A 303 7.34 -20.13 4.99
N PHE A 304 6.38 -19.28 4.63
CA PHE A 304 4.95 -19.48 4.91
C PHE A 304 4.16 -19.55 3.60
N GLN A 305 3.17 -20.44 3.55
CA GLN A 305 2.37 -20.69 2.34
C GLN A 305 0.94 -20.15 2.48
N PHE A 306 0.79 -18.91 2.93
CA PHE A 306 -0.51 -18.24 2.96
C PHE A 306 -1.09 -18.14 1.56
N ALA A 307 -2.34 -18.58 1.38
CA ALA A 307 -3.08 -18.38 0.14
C ALA A 307 -3.57 -16.92 0.02
N PRO A 308 -3.76 -16.39 -1.19
CA PRO A 308 -4.52 -15.16 -1.37
C PRO A 308 -5.85 -15.29 -0.64
N PHE A 309 -6.23 -14.23 0.07
CA PHE A 309 -7.48 -14.20 0.83
C PHE A 309 -7.56 -15.17 2.02
N HIS A 310 -6.43 -15.69 2.46
CA HIS A 310 -6.34 -16.49 3.66
C HIS A 310 -6.98 -15.77 4.86
N SER A 311 -7.81 -16.50 5.61
CA SER A 311 -8.33 -16.00 6.88
C SER A 311 -7.27 -16.17 7.95
N ILE A 312 -6.65 -15.07 8.37
CA ILE A 312 -5.61 -15.05 9.39
C ILE A 312 -6.20 -15.51 10.73
N THR A 313 -5.52 -16.45 11.40
CA THR A 313 -5.88 -16.95 12.73
C THR A 313 -4.91 -16.45 13.80
N GLU A 314 -5.28 -16.56 15.08
CA GLU A 314 -4.37 -16.24 16.20
C GLU A 314 -3.09 -17.06 16.14
N ARG A 315 -3.18 -18.32 15.75
CA ARG A 315 -2.04 -19.19 15.56
C ARG A 315 -1.08 -18.68 14.46
N ASP A 316 -1.63 -18.28 13.31
CA ASP A 316 -0.84 -17.70 12.22
C ASP A 316 -0.10 -16.44 12.68
N VAL A 317 -0.78 -15.57 13.43
CA VAL A 317 -0.16 -14.36 14.00
C VAL A 317 0.98 -14.73 14.93
N ALA A 318 0.76 -15.63 15.89
CA ALA A 318 1.76 -16.04 16.86
C ALA A 318 2.99 -16.66 16.18
N GLU A 319 2.79 -17.57 15.21
CA GLU A 319 3.86 -18.22 14.46
C GLU A 319 4.69 -17.19 13.66
N VAL A 320 4.03 -16.27 12.96
CA VAL A 320 4.71 -15.26 12.14
C VAL A 320 5.45 -14.26 13.01
N LEU A 321 4.88 -13.79 14.13
CA LEU A 321 5.58 -12.88 15.05
C LEU A 321 6.82 -13.54 15.65
N ALA A 322 6.72 -14.78 16.11
CA ALA A 322 7.87 -15.52 16.64
C ALA A 322 8.99 -15.70 15.59
N TYR A 323 8.62 -16.00 14.35
CA TYR A 323 9.57 -16.15 13.24
C TYR A 323 10.22 -14.81 12.85
N ALA A 324 9.45 -13.70 12.91
CA ALA A 324 9.92 -12.37 12.55
C ALA A 324 10.89 -11.76 13.58
N GLU A 325 10.73 -12.07 14.88
CA GLU A 325 11.46 -11.39 15.97
C GLU A 325 12.98 -11.34 15.78
N PRO A 326 13.71 -12.44 15.53
CA PRO A 326 15.15 -12.37 15.29
C PRO A 326 15.51 -11.66 13.98
N ARG A 327 14.63 -11.65 13.01
CA ARG A 327 14.85 -11.14 11.65
C ARG A 327 14.64 -9.65 11.55
N ILE A 328 13.67 -9.10 12.30
CA ILE A 328 13.35 -7.67 12.31
C ILE A 328 14.44 -6.82 12.97
N ALA A 329 15.24 -7.44 13.85
CA ALA A 329 16.27 -6.77 14.64
C ALA A 329 17.30 -6.00 13.79
N LYS A 330 17.62 -6.51 12.59
CA LYS A 330 18.56 -5.82 11.68
C LYS A 330 17.98 -4.50 11.16
N TYR A 331 16.66 -4.45 10.87
CA TYR A 331 15.96 -3.25 10.41
C TYR A 331 15.77 -2.26 11.54
N ARG A 332 15.37 -2.73 12.73
CA ARG A 332 15.28 -1.92 13.95
C ARG A 332 16.62 -1.23 14.24
N ARG A 333 17.74 -1.96 14.24
CA ARG A 333 19.07 -1.37 14.48
C ARG A 333 19.40 -0.23 13.51
N ALA A 334 19.09 -0.38 12.23
CA ALA A 334 19.34 0.66 11.25
C ALA A 334 18.61 1.97 11.57
N VAL A 335 17.35 1.89 12.02
CA VAL A 335 16.55 3.03 12.45
C VAL A 335 17.13 3.66 13.72
N TRP A 336 17.30 2.85 14.80
CA TRP A 336 17.67 3.39 16.11
C TRP A 336 19.10 3.89 16.18
N ASN A 337 20.01 3.36 15.36
CA ASN A 337 21.35 3.93 15.19
C ASN A 337 21.26 5.33 14.57
N ARG A 338 20.41 5.54 13.59
CA ARG A 338 20.21 6.88 12.98
C ARG A 338 19.54 7.84 13.94
N VAL A 339 18.53 7.42 14.72
CA VAL A 339 17.90 8.21 15.77
C VAL A 339 18.93 8.67 16.79
N ARG A 340 19.77 7.79 17.30
CA ARG A 340 20.84 8.11 18.26
C ARG A 340 21.88 9.07 17.67
N ALA A 341 22.25 8.90 16.42
CA ALA A 341 23.18 9.80 15.75
C ALA A 341 22.59 11.22 15.52
N ALA A 342 21.28 11.33 15.36
CA ALA A 342 20.60 12.62 15.22
C ALA A 342 20.37 13.36 16.56
N SER A 343 20.46 12.66 17.69
CA SER A 343 20.31 13.22 19.05
C SER A 343 21.62 13.71 19.66
N ARG A 344 22.75 13.40 19.04
CA ARG A 344 24.09 13.91 19.34
C ARG A 344 24.41 15.11 18.44
#